data_1e29aa67abeb66a7685bd9ccf0157505
#
_entry.id   1e29aa67abeb66a7685bd9ccf0157505
#
_cell.length_a   1.000
_cell.length_b   1.000
_cell.length_c   1.000
_cell.angle_alpha   90.00
_cell.angle_beta   90.00
_cell.angle_gamma   90.00
#
_symmetry.space_group_name_H-M   'P 1'
#
loop_
_entity.id
_entity.type
_entity.pdbx_description
1 polymer ?
#
loop_
_entity_poly.entity_id
_entity_poly.type
_entity_poly.pdbx_seq_one_letter_code
_entity_poly.pdbx_strand_id
1 'polypeptide(L)'
;MNNKLSLTAISFLANFVMAGFATQFGMLIDPIAAKFGADVNQVASIFSLLNGGALAGTIAAFFLIEKVGLKRMTLICYGLIALAAASLHLTGSLYVVMAAMTVIGLCGGVGLCIAGTLVVSVWQARMQSTMLVVQDATFNVAGVVFPLITTYTLTHAMVWSWSYLAVGLVALATMLVAVLTNFRSCEAGGESAGNEHSEWNLGIISGGLGLFLGMLALYTFLTWAPMFVKNKFGIPFEEAGNIITQYWTAALLGALVSTAIVTRVAIRTFLLVIITLAMGMTALIVTTDNLSQLPYLTYGYGFVCAALYNAFIAYGVSFVRQASSKNVSYILISGSAGPCSARLSAPCSSR
;
A
#
# COMPACT_ATOMS: atom_id res chain seq x y z
N MET A 1 28.36 2.06 5.58
CA MET A 1 26.93 2.16 6.01
C MET A 1 26.56 0.87 6.72
N ASN A 2 25.87 0.91 7.83
CA ASN A 2 25.47 -0.33 8.53
C ASN A 2 24.48 -1.08 7.63
N ASN A 3 24.85 -2.29 7.18
CA ASN A 3 24.07 -3.06 6.20
C ASN A 3 22.59 -3.25 6.59
N LYS A 4 22.34 -3.38 7.89
CA LYS A 4 21.00 -3.50 8.47
C LYS A 4 20.14 -2.25 8.19
N LEU A 5 20.69 -1.06 8.38
CA LEU A 5 19.98 0.21 8.13
C LEU A 5 19.71 0.41 6.65
N SER A 6 20.65 0.04 5.77
CA SER A 6 20.47 0.16 4.32
C SER A 6 19.34 -0.75 3.81
N LEU A 7 19.28 -2.00 4.29
CA LEU A 7 18.21 -2.93 3.93
C LEU A 7 16.84 -2.45 4.44
N THR A 8 16.80 -1.88 5.66
CA THR A 8 15.57 -1.27 6.21
C THR A 8 15.16 -0.04 5.40
N ALA A 9 16.12 0.80 5.00
CA ALA A 9 15.84 1.97 4.15
C ALA A 9 15.27 1.55 2.79
N ILE A 10 15.81 0.52 2.13
CA ILE A 10 15.26 -0.02 0.89
C ILE A 10 13.80 -0.47 1.09
N SER A 11 13.50 -1.16 2.18
CA SER A 11 12.15 -1.60 2.52
C SER A 11 11.19 -0.42 2.67
N PHE A 12 11.58 0.61 3.39
CA PHE A 12 10.76 1.80 3.63
C PHE A 12 10.56 2.63 2.35
N LEU A 13 11.62 2.82 1.57
CA LEU A 13 11.53 3.49 0.27
C LEU A 13 10.65 2.72 -0.72
N ALA A 14 10.68 1.39 -0.68
CA ALA A 14 9.81 0.54 -1.50
C ALA A 14 8.32 0.82 -1.23
N ASN A 15 7.96 0.89 0.04
CA ASN A 15 6.60 1.20 0.46
C ASN A 15 6.21 2.65 0.10
N PHE A 16 7.14 3.58 0.29
CA PHE A 16 6.99 4.99 -0.06
C PHE A 16 6.76 5.21 -1.56
N VAL A 17 7.48 4.48 -2.42
CA VAL A 17 7.31 4.53 -3.89
C VAL A 17 5.93 4.04 -4.30
N MET A 18 5.49 2.88 -3.79
CA MET A 18 4.17 2.34 -4.14
C MET A 18 3.05 3.29 -3.70
N ALA A 19 3.15 3.84 -2.48
CA ALA A 19 2.21 4.84 -1.98
C ALA A 19 2.19 6.08 -2.87
N GLY A 20 3.34 6.56 -3.33
CA GLY A 20 3.45 7.72 -4.20
C GLY A 20 2.65 7.59 -5.49
N PHE A 21 2.65 6.41 -6.14
CA PHE A 21 1.81 6.19 -7.32
C PHE A 21 0.33 6.03 -6.98
N ALA A 22 0.01 5.43 -5.84
CA ALA A 22 -1.38 5.11 -5.48
C ALA A 22 -2.16 6.33 -4.95
N THR A 23 -1.54 7.18 -4.11
CA THR A 23 -2.26 8.19 -3.31
C THR A 23 -2.60 9.47 -4.06
N GLN A 24 -1.85 9.82 -5.11
CA GLN A 24 -2.07 11.03 -5.89
C GLN A 24 -2.92 10.81 -7.16
N PHE A 25 -3.25 9.56 -7.49
CA PHE A 25 -3.90 9.23 -8.77
C PHE A 25 -5.24 9.96 -8.95
N GLY A 26 -6.08 10.02 -7.92
CA GLY A 26 -7.38 10.70 -7.99
C GLY A 26 -7.30 12.17 -8.41
N MET A 27 -6.22 12.86 -8.04
CA MET A 27 -5.99 14.27 -8.40
C MET A 27 -5.53 14.44 -9.85
N LEU A 28 -5.05 13.38 -10.48
CA LEU A 28 -4.48 13.40 -11.83
C LEU A 28 -5.44 12.91 -12.91
N ILE A 29 -6.62 12.41 -12.52
CA ILE A 29 -7.62 11.88 -13.49
C ILE A 29 -8.02 12.98 -14.50
N ASP A 30 -8.47 14.14 -14.02
CA ASP A 30 -8.91 15.22 -14.88
C ASP A 30 -7.77 15.83 -15.73
N PRO A 31 -6.56 16.11 -15.18
CA PRO A 31 -5.42 16.56 -15.98
C PRO A 31 -4.99 15.56 -17.07
N ILE A 32 -5.05 14.25 -16.79
CA ILE A 32 -4.75 13.22 -17.77
C ILE A 32 -5.84 13.16 -18.84
N ALA A 33 -7.12 13.17 -18.43
CA ALA A 33 -8.26 13.16 -19.36
C ALA A 33 -8.20 14.37 -20.31
N ALA A 34 -7.96 15.56 -19.78
CA ALA A 34 -7.83 16.77 -20.57
C ALA A 34 -6.65 16.72 -21.56
N LYS A 35 -5.48 16.19 -21.13
CA LYS A 35 -4.30 16.09 -22.00
C LYS A 35 -4.52 15.17 -23.19
N PHE A 36 -5.18 14.03 -22.99
CA PHE A 36 -5.32 12.98 -24.02
C PHE A 36 -6.68 13.02 -24.72
N GLY A 37 -7.59 13.95 -24.35
CA GLY A 37 -8.96 14.00 -24.87
C GLY A 37 -9.75 12.72 -24.56
N ALA A 38 -9.45 12.07 -23.43
CA ALA A 38 -10.02 10.80 -23.03
C ALA A 38 -11.20 11.00 -22.06
N ASP A 39 -12.10 10.02 -22.01
CA ASP A 39 -13.16 9.99 -21.01
C ASP A 39 -12.59 9.80 -19.59
N VAL A 40 -13.16 10.52 -18.61
CA VAL A 40 -12.76 10.48 -17.19
C VAL A 40 -12.83 9.03 -16.64
N ASN A 41 -13.85 8.25 -17.03
CA ASN A 41 -13.99 6.87 -16.60
C ASN A 41 -12.89 5.97 -17.22
N GLN A 42 -12.49 6.25 -18.45
CA GLN A 42 -11.39 5.55 -19.10
C GLN A 42 -10.07 5.80 -18.37
N VAL A 43 -9.80 7.06 -17.99
CA VAL A 43 -8.62 7.40 -17.19
C VAL A 43 -8.71 6.77 -15.81
N ALA A 44 -9.86 6.85 -15.14
CA ALA A 44 -10.06 6.22 -13.84
C ALA A 44 -9.80 4.69 -13.87
N SER A 45 -10.09 4.03 -15.00
CA SER A 45 -9.79 2.60 -15.17
C SER A 45 -8.30 2.26 -15.17
N ILE A 46 -7.42 3.23 -15.47
CA ILE A 46 -5.96 3.06 -15.43
C ILE A 46 -5.48 2.73 -14.00
N PHE A 47 -6.17 3.26 -12.98
CA PHE A 47 -5.88 2.88 -11.59
C PHE A 47 -6.18 1.40 -11.30
N SER A 48 -7.14 0.81 -12.02
CA SER A 48 -7.39 -0.63 -11.94
C SER A 48 -6.24 -1.45 -12.54
N LEU A 49 -5.55 -0.93 -13.56
CA LEU A 49 -4.34 -1.55 -14.11
C LEU A 49 -3.18 -1.49 -13.11
N LEU A 50 -3.01 -0.38 -12.39
CA LEU A 50 -2.01 -0.27 -11.32
C LEU A 50 -2.27 -1.31 -10.23
N ASN A 51 -3.50 -1.41 -9.73
CA ASN A 51 -3.84 -2.36 -8.66
C ASN A 51 -3.82 -3.82 -9.12
N GLY A 52 -4.33 -4.10 -10.33
CA GLY A 52 -4.27 -5.43 -10.94
C GLY A 52 -2.83 -5.87 -11.21
N GLY A 53 -2.00 -4.93 -11.67
CA GLY A 53 -0.55 -5.13 -11.79
C GLY A 53 0.09 -5.45 -10.44
N ALA A 54 -0.26 -4.73 -9.37
CA ALA A 54 0.27 -4.98 -8.04
C ALA A 54 -0.12 -6.37 -7.52
N LEU A 55 -1.36 -6.80 -7.72
CA LEU A 55 -1.78 -8.18 -7.38
C LEU A 55 -0.98 -9.21 -8.19
N ALA A 56 -0.86 -9.01 -9.51
CA ALA A 56 -0.06 -9.90 -10.36
C ALA A 56 1.42 -9.93 -9.92
N GLY A 57 1.96 -8.77 -9.54
CA GLY A 57 3.32 -8.63 -9.01
C GLY A 57 3.54 -9.36 -7.69
N THR A 58 2.60 -9.29 -6.74
CA THR A 58 2.69 -10.05 -5.49
C THR A 58 2.62 -11.56 -5.72
N ILE A 59 1.79 -12.00 -6.69
CA ILE A 59 1.74 -13.41 -7.10
C ILE A 59 3.07 -13.82 -7.76
N ALA A 60 3.60 -13.01 -8.67
CA ALA A 60 4.88 -13.27 -9.33
C ALA A 60 6.04 -13.34 -8.31
N ALA A 61 6.04 -12.44 -7.31
CA ALA A 61 7.03 -12.42 -6.24
C ALA A 61 7.10 -13.74 -5.48
N PHE A 62 5.95 -14.38 -5.20
CA PHE A 62 5.86 -15.66 -4.52
C PHE A 62 6.71 -16.75 -5.21
N PHE A 63 6.76 -16.73 -6.54
CA PHE A 63 7.50 -17.74 -7.33
C PHE A 63 8.91 -17.29 -7.73
N LEU A 64 9.15 -15.99 -7.84
CA LEU A 64 10.36 -15.46 -8.47
C LEU A 64 11.43 -15.03 -7.47
N ILE A 65 11.06 -14.55 -6.27
CA ILE A 65 12.04 -14.01 -5.31
C ILE A 65 13.10 -15.05 -4.94
N GLU A 66 12.70 -16.28 -4.67
CA GLU A 66 13.65 -17.36 -4.32
C GLU A 66 14.53 -17.78 -5.50
N LYS A 67 14.04 -17.68 -6.74
CA LYS A 67 14.79 -18.10 -7.94
C LYS A 67 15.77 -17.03 -8.43
N VAL A 68 15.38 -15.78 -8.37
CA VAL A 68 16.14 -14.64 -8.93
C VAL A 68 17.03 -13.99 -7.87
N GLY A 69 16.61 -14.04 -6.59
CA GLY A 69 17.26 -13.40 -5.45
C GLY A 69 16.74 -11.97 -5.21
N LEU A 70 16.73 -11.57 -3.94
CA LEU A 70 16.18 -10.29 -3.48
C LEU A 70 16.88 -9.09 -4.13
N LYS A 71 18.22 -9.10 -4.23
CA LYS A 71 19.00 -8.00 -4.80
C LYS A 71 18.65 -7.77 -6.26
N ARG A 72 18.68 -8.82 -7.09
CA ARG A 72 18.41 -8.71 -8.53
C ARG A 72 16.98 -8.25 -8.78
N MET A 73 16.02 -8.83 -8.07
CA MET A 73 14.61 -8.42 -8.18
C MET A 73 14.43 -6.95 -7.80
N THR A 74 15.06 -6.47 -6.72
CA THR A 74 15.02 -5.04 -6.32
C THR A 74 15.54 -4.14 -7.45
N LEU A 75 16.71 -4.46 -8.02
CA LEU A 75 17.31 -3.66 -9.08
C LEU A 75 16.44 -3.62 -10.33
N ILE A 76 15.90 -4.76 -10.77
CA ILE A 76 15.04 -4.84 -11.95
C ILE A 76 13.76 -4.05 -11.72
N CYS A 77 13.05 -4.29 -10.61
CA CYS A 77 11.75 -3.66 -10.36
C CYS A 77 11.87 -2.14 -10.21
N TYR A 78 12.82 -1.64 -9.42
CA TYR A 78 12.96 -0.19 -9.23
C TYR A 78 13.56 0.52 -10.44
N GLY A 79 14.41 -0.16 -11.23
CA GLY A 79 14.84 0.31 -12.54
C GLY A 79 13.68 0.45 -13.52
N LEU A 80 12.81 -0.56 -13.62
CA LEU A 80 11.61 -0.54 -14.46
C LEU A 80 10.60 0.52 -14.01
N ILE A 81 10.39 0.70 -12.69
CA ILE A 81 9.53 1.76 -12.15
C ILE A 81 10.06 3.15 -12.55
N ALA A 82 11.37 3.38 -12.39
CA ALA A 82 11.98 4.65 -12.77
C ALA A 82 11.85 4.93 -14.28
N LEU A 83 12.07 3.93 -15.13
CA LEU A 83 11.89 4.03 -16.58
C LEU A 83 10.43 4.27 -16.95
N ALA A 84 9.50 3.56 -16.33
CA ALA A 84 8.07 3.76 -16.55
C ALA A 84 7.62 5.16 -16.12
N ALA A 85 8.08 5.66 -14.97
CA ALA A 85 7.82 7.04 -14.54
C ALA A 85 8.36 8.08 -15.51
N ALA A 86 9.56 7.88 -16.05
CA ALA A 86 10.13 8.73 -17.10
C ALA A 86 9.31 8.67 -18.40
N SER A 87 8.83 7.48 -18.80
CA SER A 87 7.98 7.33 -19.98
C SER A 87 6.64 8.06 -19.84
N LEU A 88 6.07 8.16 -18.64
CA LEU A 88 4.87 8.97 -18.38
C LEU A 88 5.09 10.45 -18.65
N HIS A 89 6.31 10.95 -18.43
CA HIS A 89 6.66 12.36 -18.69
C HIS A 89 6.84 12.65 -20.17
N LEU A 90 7.36 11.69 -20.92
CA LEU A 90 7.72 11.85 -22.32
C LEU A 90 6.59 11.50 -23.30
N THR A 91 5.53 10.82 -22.83
CA THR A 91 4.51 10.25 -23.73
C THR A 91 3.47 11.25 -24.20
N GLY A 92 3.07 11.07 -25.48
CA GLY A 92 1.87 11.65 -26.08
C GLY A 92 0.70 10.65 -26.24
N SER A 93 0.81 9.42 -25.72
CA SER A 93 -0.15 8.35 -25.91
C SER A 93 -0.72 7.80 -24.60
N LEU A 94 -2.05 7.73 -24.50
CA LEU A 94 -2.74 7.14 -23.35
C LEU A 94 -2.40 5.66 -23.16
N TYR A 95 -2.16 4.92 -24.26
CA TYR A 95 -1.76 3.50 -24.19
C TYR A 95 -0.42 3.31 -23.50
N VAL A 96 0.53 4.24 -23.68
CA VAL A 96 1.81 4.21 -22.94
C VAL A 96 1.57 4.49 -21.46
N VAL A 97 0.64 5.38 -21.10
CA VAL A 97 0.26 5.61 -19.70
C VAL A 97 -0.32 4.33 -19.09
N MET A 98 -1.22 3.65 -19.79
CA MET A 98 -1.79 2.37 -19.35
C MET A 98 -0.71 1.29 -19.14
N ALA A 99 0.19 1.13 -20.11
CA ALA A 99 1.29 0.18 -20.04
C ALA A 99 2.26 0.51 -18.88
N ALA A 100 2.64 1.78 -18.74
CA ALA A 100 3.51 2.23 -17.67
C ALA A 100 2.89 1.99 -16.29
N MET A 101 1.60 2.29 -16.10
CA MET A 101 0.91 2.04 -14.84
C MET A 101 0.79 0.55 -14.51
N THR A 102 0.61 -0.31 -15.53
CA THR A 102 0.63 -1.76 -15.35
C THR A 102 2.01 -2.24 -14.88
N VAL A 103 3.09 -1.76 -15.52
CA VAL A 103 4.47 -2.10 -15.13
C VAL A 103 4.79 -1.59 -13.73
N ILE A 104 4.40 -0.34 -13.41
CA ILE A 104 4.58 0.24 -12.07
C ILE A 104 3.84 -0.60 -11.02
N GLY A 105 2.60 -0.98 -11.30
CA GLY A 105 1.83 -1.85 -10.42
C GLY A 105 2.52 -3.19 -10.19
N LEU A 106 2.88 -3.89 -11.27
CA LEU A 106 3.55 -5.20 -11.21
C LEU A 106 4.85 -5.14 -10.42
N CYS A 107 5.72 -4.21 -10.77
CA CYS A 107 7.00 -4.03 -10.06
C CYS A 107 6.81 -3.53 -8.63
N GLY A 108 5.80 -2.69 -8.38
CA GLY A 108 5.43 -2.22 -7.05
C GLY A 108 4.92 -3.35 -6.15
N GLY A 109 4.09 -4.26 -6.67
CA GLY A 109 3.64 -5.45 -5.95
C GLY A 109 4.79 -6.37 -5.56
N VAL A 110 5.73 -6.63 -6.48
CA VAL A 110 6.99 -7.33 -6.16
C VAL A 110 7.78 -6.56 -5.10
N GLY A 111 7.86 -5.23 -5.23
CA GLY A 111 8.55 -4.35 -4.30
C GLY A 111 8.00 -4.42 -2.87
N LEU A 112 6.68 -4.51 -2.70
CA LEU A 112 6.05 -4.70 -1.39
C LEU A 112 6.44 -6.04 -0.75
N CYS A 113 6.49 -7.12 -1.55
CA CYS A 113 6.96 -8.43 -1.07
C CYS A 113 8.44 -8.38 -0.65
N ILE A 114 9.29 -7.73 -1.43
CA ILE A 114 10.70 -7.50 -1.08
C ILE A 114 10.78 -6.68 0.22
N ALA A 115 10.01 -5.60 0.33
CA ALA A 115 10.00 -4.72 1.50
C ALA A 115 9.69 -5.49 2.79
N GLY A 116 8.61 -6.28 2.80
CA GLY A 116 8.24 -7.12 3.93
C GLY A 116 9.32 -8.17 4.24
N THR A 117 9.84 -8.85 3.21
CA THR A 117 10.88 -9.87 3.35
C THR A 117 12.17 -9.30 3.94
N LEU A 118 12.60 -8.11 3.52
CA LEU A 118 13.80 -7.45 4.06
C LEU A 118 13.65 -7.14 5.55
N VAL A 119 12.49 -6.60 5.98
CA VAL A 119 12.25 -6.34 7.40
C VAL A 119 12.29 -7.64 8.20
N VAL A 120 11.62 -8.67 7.72
CA VAL A 120 11.54 -9.97 8.39
C VAL A 120 12.91 -10.65 8.48
N SER A 121 13.76 -10.51 7.46
CA SER A 121 15.11 -11.10 7.45
C SER A 121 16.11 -10.37 8.35
N VAL A 122 15.96 -9.06 8.53
CA VAL A 122 16.94 -8.20 9.19
C VAL A 122 16.62 -7.99 10.67
N TRP A 123 15.33 -8.00 11.04
CA TRP A 123 14.85 -7.75 12.38
C TRP A 123 14.26 -9.00 13.02
N GLN A 124 14.43 -9.15 14.34
CA GLN A 124 13.98 -10.33 15.07
C GLN A 124 12.93 -9.97 16.13
N ALA A 125 12.07 -10.93 16.45
CA ALA A 125 11.09 -10.87 17.53
C ALA A 125 10.26 -9.56 17.53
N ARG A 126 10.18 -8.89 18.69
CA ARG A 126 9.39 -7.68 18.88
C ARG A 126 9.77 -6.53 17.95
N MET A 127 11.07 -6.38 17.65
CA MET A 127 11.57 -5.33 16.77
C MET A 127 11.12 -5.54 15.31
N GLN A 128 10.97 -6.78 14.88
CA GLN A 128 10.41 -7.12 13.56
C GLN A 128 8.98 -6.57 13.40
N SER A 129 8.09 -6.85 14.37
CA SER A 129 6.72 -6.34 14.34
C SER A 129 6.70 -4.81 14.36
N THR A 130 7.56 -4.18 15.17
CA THR A 130 7.68 -2.72 15.21
C THR A 130 8.09 -2.16 13.86
N MET A 131 9.11 -2.74 13.20
CA MET A 131 9.60 -2.24 11.91
C MET A 131 8.59 -2.43 10.78
N LEU A 132 7.76 -3.47 10.81
CA LEU A 132 6.65 -3.64 9.89
C LEU A 132 5.59 -2.54 10.07
N VAL A 133 5.26 -2.17 11.29
CA VAL A 133 4.30 -1.07 11.55
C VAL A 133 4.91 0.29 11.19
N VAL A 134 6.21 0.51 11.43
CA VAL A 134 6.92 1.71 10.96
C VAL A 134 6.90 1.81 9.42
N GLN A 135 6.96 0.67 8.74
CA GLN A 135 6.83 0.62 7.28
C GLN A 135 5.46 1.15 6.80
N ASP A 136 4.36 0.87 7.52
CA ASP A 136 3.05 1.48 7.24
C ASP A 136 3.06 3.01 7.42
N ALA A 137 3.77 3.51 8.43
CA ALA A 137 3.91 4.95 8.61
C ALA A 137 4.58 5.61 7.40
N THR A 138 5.55 4.95 6.73
CA THR A 138 6.16 5.49 5.51
C THR A 138 5.17 5.57 4.34
N PHE A 139 4.22 4.65 4.24
CA PHE A 139 3.13 4.72 3.26
C PHE A 139 2.25 5.96 3.51
N ASN A 140 1.86 6.19 4.75
CA ASN A 140 1.02 7.34 5.12
C ASN A 140 1.75 8.68 4.91
N VAL A 141 3.06 8.75 5.19
CA VAL A 141 3.89 9.94 4.90
C VAL A 141 3.90 10.22 3.40
N ALA A 142 4.08 9.20 2.56
CA ALA A 142 4.01 9.35 1.11
C ALA A 142 2.63 9.83 0.65
N GLY A 143 1.56 9.35 1.30
CA GLY A 143 0.17 9.78 1.08
C GLY A 143 -0.11 11.24 1.38
N VAL A 144 0.79 11.92 2.11
CA VAL A 144 0.73 13.38 2.31
C VAL A 144 1.70 14.09 1.37
N VAL A 145 2.93 13.62 1.28
CA VAL A 145 4.01 14.29 0.53
C VAL A 145 3.68 14.37 -0.96
N PHE A 146 3.26 13.26 -1.58
CA PHE A 146 3.03 13.25 -3.03
C PHE A 146 1.78 14.01 -3.47
N PRO A 147 0.62 13.97 -2.79
CA PRO A 147 -0.48 14.89 -3.08
C PRO A 147 -0.11 16.37 -2.94
N LEU A 148 0.75 16.75 -1.98
CA LEU A 148 1.26 18.12 -1.88
C LEU A 148 2.11 18.50 -3.10
N ILE A 149 3.00 17.60 -3.55
CA ILE A 149 3.76 17.80 -4.79
C ILE A 149 2.81 17.92 -5.99
N THR A 150 1.78 17.08 -6.07
CA THR A 150 0.76 17.15 -7.14
C THR A 150 0.01 18.48 -7.12
N THR A 151 -0.44 18.92 -5.95
CA THR A 151 -1.09 20.23 -5.80
C THR A 151 -0.16 21.35 -6.28
N TYR A 152 1.10 21.34 -5.85
CA TYR A 152 2.07 22.33 -6.27
C TYR A 152 2.27 22.33 -7.79
N THR A 153 2.43 21.16 -8.42
CA THR A 153 2.62 21.06 -9.87
C THR A 153 1.39 21.56 -10.65
N LEU A 154 0.20 21.22 -10.21
CA LEU A 154 -1.05 21.63 -10.88
C LEU A 154 -1.32 23.13 -10.70
N THR A 155 -1.10 23.70 -9.51
CA THR A 155 -1.29 25.14 -9.25
C THR A 155 -0.31 26.02 -10.01
N HIS A 156 0.89 25.51 -10.34
CA HIS A 156 1.89 26.23 -11.16
C HIS A 156 1.80 25.90 -12.66
N ALA A 157 0.68 25.31 -13.09
CA ALA A 157 0.44 24.91 -14.49
C ALA A 157 1.55 24.05 -15.09
N MET A 158 2.23 23.25 -14.26
CA MET A 158 3.23 22.29 -14.72
C MET A 158 2.55 21.06 -15.31
N VAL A 159 3.28 20.28 -16.11
CA VAL A 159 2.77 19.03 -16.67
C VAL A 159 2.45 18.05 -15.53
N TRP A 160 1.28 17.45 -15.56
CA TRP A 160 0.78 16.50 -14.53
C TRP A 160 1.78 15.40 -14.15
N SER A 161 2.59 14.97 -15.10
CA SER A 161 3.55 13.86 -14.93
C SER A 161 4.77 14.21 -14.06
N TRP A 162 5.02 15.49 -13.74
CA TRP A 162 6.10 15.87 -12.82
C TRP A 162 5.95 15.23 -11.43
N SER A 163 4.72 15.10 -10.95
CA SER A 163 4.45 14.46 -9.67
C SER A 163 4.84 12.97 -9.68
N TYR A 164 4.55 12.26 -10.77
CA TYR A 164 5.00 10.88 -10.95
C TYR A 164 6.49 10.75 -11.21
N LEU A 165 7.10 11.72 -11.87
CA LEU A 165 8.54 11.75 -12.05
C LEU A 165 9.26 11.90 -10.69
N ALA A 166 8.70 12.68 -9.76
CA ALA A 166 9.22 12.77 -8.39
C ALA A 166 9.23 11.40 -7.69
N VAL A 167 8.16 10.59 -7.85
CA VAL A 167 8.15 9.20 -7.36
C VAL A 167 9.20 8.34 -8.06
N GLY A 168 9.35 8.52 -9.38
CA GLY A 168 10.37 7.84 -10.19
C GLY A 168 11.80 8.13 -9.72
N LEU A 169 12.08 9.36 -9.27
CA LEU A 169 13.37 9.73 -8.68
C LEU A 169 13.61 9.00 -7.35
N VAL A 170 12.58 8.83 -6.53
CA VAL A 170 12.69 8.01 -5.30
C VAL A 170 12.93 6.54 -5.64
N ALA A 171 12.27 6.02 -6.69
CA ALA A 171 12.52 4.66 -7.17
C ALA A 171 13.98 4.48 -7.65
N LEU A 172 14.50 5.46 -8.39
CA LEU A 172 15.91 5.48 -8.81
C LEU A 172 16.86 5.51 -7.60
N ALA A 173 16.56 6.34 -6.60
CA ALA A 173 17.32 6.39 -5.35
C ALA A 173 17.28 5.04 -4.62
N THR A 174 16.13 4.37 -4.59
CA THR A 174 15.98 3.02 -4.01
C THR A 174 16.87 2.02 -4.73
N MET A 175 16.88 2.05 -6.07
CA MET A 175 17.76 1.21 -6.89
C MET A 175 19.25 1.50 -6.59
N LEU A 176 19.65 2.75 -6.51
CA LEU A 176 21.05 3.13 -6.21
C LEU A 176 21.49 2.67 -4.83
N VAL A 177 20.63 2.82 -3.80
CA VAL A 177 20.90 2.28 -2.46
C VAL A 177 21.04 0.76 -2.51
N ALA A 178 20.21 0.06 -3.30
CA ALA A 178 20.28 -1.38 -3.46
C ALA A 178 21.57 -1.85 -4.14
N VAL A 179 22.10 -1.09 -5.13
CA VAL A 179 23.40 -1.39 -5.75
C VAL A 179 24.51 -1.41 -4.71
N LEU A 180 24.53 -0.40 -3.81
CA LEU A 180 25.56 -0.21 -2.79
C LEU A 180 25.39 -1.14 -1.57
N THR A 181 24.23 -1.78 -1.42
CA THR A 181 23.88 -2.60 -0.26
C THR A 181 24.23 -4.08 -0.50
N ASN A 182 24.73 -4.73 0.54
CA ASN A 182 24.98 -6.17 0.51
C ASN A 182 23.76 -6.94 1.03
N PHE A 183 23.20 -7.81 0.20
CA PHE A 183 22.01 -8.63 0.52
C PHE A 183 22.36 -10.03 1.05
N ARG A 184 23.65 -10.41 1.14
CA ARG A 184 24.08 -11.76 1.54
C ARG A 184 23.48 -12.23 2.86
N SER A 185 23.27 -11.31 3.82
CA SER A 185 22.65 -11.66 5.11
C SER A 185 21.18 -12.05 4.99
N CYS A 186 20.48 -11.59 3.95
CA CYS A 186 19.08 -11.96 3.67
C CYS A 186 18.99 -13.19 2.77
N GLU A 187 19.95 -13.37 1.86
CA GLU A 187 20.01 -14.50 0.92
C GLU A 187 20.54 -15.77 1.59
N ALA A 188 21.51 -15.66 2.50
CA ALA A 188 22.02 -16.80 3.28
C ALA A 188 20.96 -17.40 4.23
N GLY A 189 20.02 -16.57 4.72
CA GLY A 189 18.82 -17.05 5.43
C GLY A 189 17.87 -17.82 4.52
N GLY A 190 17.85 -17.49 3.21
CA GLY A 190 17.07 -18.17 2.18
C GLY A 190 17.70 -19.51 1.71
N GLU A 191 19.02 -19.59 1.62
CA GLU A 191 19.72 -20.83 1.26
C GLU A 191 19.67 -21.89 2.38
N SER A 192 19.67 -21.46 3.65
CA SER A 192 19.39 -22.34 4.79
C SER A 192 17.92 -22.77 4.85
N ALA A 193 17.00 -21.93 4.35
CA ALA A 193 15.57 -22.25 4.22
C ALA A 193 15.27 -23.07 2.95
N GLY A 194 16.19 -23.18 1.99
CA GLY A 194 16.02 -23.99 0.78
C GLY A 194 15.93 -25.49 1.05
N ASN A 195 16.36 -25.96 2.23
CA ASN A 195 16.20 -27.33 2.71
C ASN A 195 15.31 -27.44 3.97
N GLU A 196 14.93 -26.34 4.62
CA GLU A 196 13.89 -26.35 5.63
C GLU A 196 12.56 -25.98 4.96
N HIS A 197 11.61 -26.89 5.02
CA HIS A 197 10.23 -26.66 4.57
C HIS A 197 9.76 -25.33 5.16
N SER A 198 9.31 -24.42 4.29
CA SER A 198 8.68 -23.17 4.72
C SER A 198 7.59 -23.53 5.73
N GLU A 199 7.78 -23.12 6.99
CA GLU A 199 6.83 -23.46 8.05
C GLU A 199 5.48 -22.80 7.75
N TRP A 200 4.51 -23.64 7.39
CA TRP A 200 3.13 -23.22 7.21
C TRP A 200 2.32 -23.61 8.43
N ASN A 201 1.72 -22.65 9.07
CA ASN A 201 0.86 -22.88 10.22
C ASN A 201 -0.42 -22.03 10.17
N LEU A 202 -1.35 -22.32 11.06
CA LEU A 202 -2.62 -21.58 11.16
C LEU A 202 -2.41 -20.07 11.38
N GLY A 203 -1.30 -19.63 11.96
CA GLY A 203 -0.98 -18.23 12.17
C GLY A 203 -0.71 -17.50 10.85
N ILE A 204 0.04 -18.10 9.93
CA ILE A 204 0.27 -17.54 8.58
C ILE A 204 -1.05 -17.48 7.81
N ILE A 205 -1.84 -18.57 7.83
CA ILE A 205 -3.10 -18.66 7.10
C ILE A 205 -4.10 -17.64 7.65
N SER A 206 -4.26 -17.55 8.98
CA SER A 206 -5.15 -16.59 9.62
C SER A 206 -4.69 -15.14 9.43
N GLY A 207 -3.39 -14.89 9.40
CA GLY A 207 -2.82 -13.58 9.06
C GLY A 207 -3.19 -13.13 7.65
N GLY A 208 -3.05 -14.03 6.66
CA GLY A 208 -3.45 -13.78 5.28
C GLY A 208 -4.96 -13.57 5.13
N LEU A 209 -5.78 -14.45 5.69
CA LEU A 209 -7.24 -14.32 5.64
C LEU A 209 -7.71 -13.03 6.36
N GLY A 210 -7.12 -12.73 7.52
CA GLY A 210 -7.43 -11.51 8.26
C GLY A 210 -7.07 -10.25 7.46
N LEU A 211 -5.92 -10.24 6.80
CA LEU A 211 -5.52 -9.14 5.93
C LEU A 211 -6.46 -8.98 4.73
N PHE A 212 -6.86 -10.08 4.09
CA PHE A 212 -7.84 -10.06 3.00
C PHE A 212 -9.15 -9.41 3.45
N LEU A 213 -9.74 -9.89 4.56
CA LEU A 213 -10.99 -9.35 5.10
C LEU A 213 -10.86 -7.90 5.56
N GLY A 214 -9.75 -7.56 6.21
CA GLY A 214 -9.45 -6.19 6.64
C GLY A 214 -9.35 -5.22 5.46
N MET A 215 -8.65 -5.62 4.39
CA MET A 215 -8.51 -4.80 3.18
C MET A 215 -9.81 -4.75 2.39
N LEU A 216 -10.56 -5.84 2.32
CA LEU A 216 -11.90 -5.85 1.71
C LEU A 216 -12.82 -4.84 2.40
N ALA A 217 -12.90 -4.87 3.74
CA ALA A 217 -13.72 -3.94 4.52
C ALA A 217 -13.26 -2.48 4.34
N LEU A 218 -11.95 -2.22 4.44
CA LEU A 218 -11.37 -0.89 4.30
C LEU A 218 -11.63 -0.31 2.90
N TYR A 219 -11.35 -1.05 1.85
CA TYR A 219 -11.56 -0.56 0.49
C TYR A 219 -13.04 -0.49 0.10
N THR A 220 -13.90 -1.32 0.68
CA THR A 220 -15.36 -1.15 0.58
C THR A 220 -15.77 0.19 1.19
N PHE A 221 -15.27 0.52 2.39
CA PHE A 221 -15.51 1.83 2.99
C PHE A 221 -14.99 2.97 2.08
N LEU A 222 -13.73 2.94 1.70
CA LEU A 222 -13.13 4.00 0.86
C LEU A 222 -13.86 4.19 -0.48
N THR A 223 -14.43 3.13 -1.05
CA THR A 223 -15.14 3.19 -2.33
C THR A 223 -16.57 3.71 -2.18
N TRP A 224 -17.29 3.26 -1.14
CA TRP A 224 -18.73 3.45 -1.04
C TRP A 224 -19.15 4.51 -0.02
N ALA A 225 -18.27 4.93 0.90
CA ALA A 225 -18.61 5.88 1.94
C ALA A 225 -19.12 7.23 1.40
N PRO A 226 -18.54 7.85 0.34
CA PRO A 226 -19.08 9.09 -0.20
C PRO A 226 -20.51 8.93 -0.72
N MET A 227 -20.80 7.83 -1.44
CA MET A 227 -22.14 7.55 -1.95
C MET A 227 -23.14 7.28 -0.81
N PHE A 228 -22.71 6.52 0.21
CA PHE A 228 -23.52 6.27 1.41
C PHE A 228 -23.87 7.57 2.12
N VAL A 229 -22.90 8.46 2.34
CA VAL A 229 -23.11 9.76 3.01
C VAL A 229 -24.02 10.65 2.19
N LYS A 230 -23.78 10.77 0.87
CA LYS A 230 -24.68 11.50 -0.03
C LYS A 230 -26.12 11.02 0.09
N ASN A 231 -26.35 9.71 0.01
CA ASN A 231 -27.70 9.14 0.01
C ASN A 231 -28.38 9.24 1.38
N LYS A 232 -27.60 9.07 2.46
CA LYS A 232 -28.12 9.11 3.83
C LYS A 232 -28.50 10.53 4.30
N PHE A 233 -27.66 11.51 3.97
CA PHE A 233 -27.81 12.88 4.46
C PHE A 233 -28.31 13.87 3.41
N GLY A 234 -28.47 13.46 2.15
CA GLY A 234 -28.97 14.31 1.08
C GLY A 234 -28.04 15.46 0.67
N ILE A 235 -26.73 15.34 0.96
CA ILE A 235 -25.72 16.37 0.66
C ILE A 235 -25.09 16.16 -0.73
N PRO A 236 -24.49 17.19 -1.34
CA PRO A 236 -23.76 17.07 -2.61
C PRO A 236 -22.63 16.04 -2.51
N PHE A 237 -22.34 15.34 -3.63
CA PHE A 237 -21.30 14.31 -3.65
C PHE A 237 -19.90 14.85 -3.34
N GLU A 238 -19.61 16.10 -3.75
CA GLU A 238 -18.36 16.78 -3.46
C GLU A 238 -18.14 16.96 -1.96
N GLU A 239 -19.18 17.35 -1.23
CA GLU A 239 -19.15 17.49 0.23
C GLU A 239 -19.04 16.13 0.91
N ALA A 240 -19.80 15.13 0.44
CA ALA A 240 -19.74 13.76 0.93
C ALA A 240 -18.35 13.14 0.75
N GLY A 241 -17.60 13.55 -0.29
CA GLY A 241 -16.23 13.11 -0.55
C GLY A 241 -15.22 13.48 0.54
N ASN A 242 -15.51 14.47 1.37
CA ASN A 242 -14.64 14.89 2.47
C ASN A 242 -14.38 13.76 3.48
N ILE A 243 -15.25 12.76 3.56
CA ILE A 243 -15.06 11.57 4.41
C ILE A 243 -13.74 10.84 4.10
N ILE A 244 -13.32 10.83 2.84
CA ILE A 244 -12.06 10.19 2.42
C ILE A 244 -10.85 11.02 2.88
N THR A 245 -10.92 12.35 2.74
CA THR A 245 -9.85 13.24 3.22
C THR A 245 -9.70 13.16 4.73
N GLN A 246 -10.80 13.12 5.48
CA GLN A 246 -10.82 12.95 6.92
C GLN A 246 -10.15 11.63 7.34
N TYR A 247 -10.49 10.53 6.66
CA TYR A 247 -9.88 9.23 6.88
C TYR A 247 -8.35 9.29 6.73
N TRP A 248 -7.83 9.77 5.60
CA TRP A 248 -6.38 9.78 5.34
C TRP A 248 -5.62 10.73 6.26
N THR A 249 -6.20 11.87 6.59
CA THR A 249 -5.60 12.82 7.54
C THR A 249 -5.40 12.18 8.92
N ALA A 250 -6.42 11.48 9.41
CA ALA A 250 -6.32 10.77 10.69
C ALA A 250 -5.40 9.54 10.62
N ALA A 251 -5.38 8.85 9.48
CA ALA A 251 -4.52 7.68 9.29
C ALA A 251 -3.04 8.03 9.43
N LEU A 252 -2.60 9.21 9.00
CA LEU A 252 -1.23 9.67 9.22
C LEU A 252 -0.87 9.74 10.70
N LEU A 253 -1.72 10.38 11.51
CA LEU A 253 -1.51 10.49 12.96
C LEU A 253 -1.61 9.11 13.64
N GLY A 254 -2.59 8.32 13.23
CA GLY A 254 -2.79 6.96 13.73
C GLY A 254 -1.58 6.05 13.48
N ALA A 255 -0.92 6.15 12.33
CA ALA A 255 0.27 5.38 12.01
C ALA A 255 1.46 5.73 12.94
N LEU A 256 1.66 7.02 13.24
CA LEU A 256 2.71 7.46 14.16
C LEU A 256 2.46 6.95 15.59
N VAL A 257 1.22 7.06 16.06
CA VAL A 257 0.82 6.58 17.40
C VAL A 257 0.89 5.05 17.46
N SER A 258 0.41 4.35 16.45
CA SER A 258 0.49 2.88 16.35
C SER A 258 1.94 2.39 16.43
N THR A 259 2.87 3.08 15.78
CA THR A 259 4.30 2.79 15.87
C THR A 259 4.80 2.86 17.33
N ALA A 260 4.40 3.88 18.08
CA ALA A 260 4.78 4.00 19.47
C ALA A 260 4.14 2.92 20.37
N ILE A 261 2.89 2.56 20.10
CA ILE A 261 2.17 1.55 20.90
C ILE A 261 2.75 0.14 20.67
N VAL A 262 3.03 -0.25 19.43
CA VAL A 262 3.50 -1.61 19.09
C VAL A 262 4.88 -1.92 19.68
N THR A 263 5.67 -0.88 20.04
CA THR A 263 6.93 -1.07 20.79
C THR A 263 6.70 -1.58 22.21
N ARG A 264 5.52 -1.38 22.77
CA ARG A 264 5.17 -1.69 24.17
C ARG A 264 4.16 -2.81 24.32
N VAL A 265 3.31 -3.02 23.33
CA VAL A 265 2.20 -3.99 23.34
C VAL A 265 2.50 -5.15 22.39
N ALA A 266 2.10 -6.37 22.75
CA ALA A 266 2.23 -7.53 21.86
C ALA A 266 1.36 -7.35 20.61
N ILE A 267 1.89 -7.72 19.44
CA ILE A 267 1.22 -7.52 18.16
C ILE A 267 -0.19 -8.16 18.11
N ARG A 268 -0.38 -9.30 18.79
CA ARG A 268 -1.70 -9.98 18.87
C ARG A 268 -2.73 -9.11 19.60
N THR A 269 -2.35 -8.56 20.75
CA THR A 269 -3.23 -7.66 21.53
C THR A 269 -3.48 -6.37 20.78
N PHE A 270 -2.44 -5.78 20.18
CA PHE A 270 -2.56 -4.59 19.36
C PHE A 270 -3.57 -4.79 18.22
N LEU A 271 -3.43 -5.89 17.45
CA LEU A 271 -4.31 -6.19 16.32
C LEU A 271 -5.76 -6.40 16.77
N LEU A 272 -6.00 -7.14 17.86
CA LEU A 272 -7.34 -7.33 18.41
C LEU A 272 -8.00 -6.00 18.78
N VAL A 273 -7.26 -5.12 19.45
CA VAL A 273 -7.77 -3.79 19.85
C VAL A 273 -8.14 -2.96 18.63
N ILE A 274 -7.26 -2.84 17.63
CA ILE A 274 -7.54 -2.02 16.45
C ILE A 274 -8.70 -2.58 15.62
N ILE A 275 -8.82 -3.90 15.47
CA ILE A 275 -9.97 -4.52 14.78
C ILE A 275 -11.28 -4.23 15.53
N THR A 276 -11.30 -4.42 16.84
CA THR A 276 -12.50 -4.17 17.66
C THR A 276 -12.93 -2.72 17.56
N LEU A 277 -11.98 -1.78 17.68
CA LEU A 277 -12.26 -0.36 17.54
C LEU A 277 -12.71 0.01 16.11
N ALA A 278 -12.09 -0.56 15.08
CA ALA A 278 -12.49 -0.33 13.68
C ALA A 278 -13.92 -0.81 13.42
N MET A 279 -14.30 -1.99 13.94
CA MET A 279 -15.67 -2.50 13.85
C MET A 279 -16.66 -1.57 14.57
N GLY A 280 -16.31 -1.11 15.77
CA GLY A 280 -17.14 -0.16 16.53
C GLY A 280 -17.31 1.17 15.78
N MET A 281 -16.24 1.75 15.24
CA MET A 281 -16.32 2.98 14.45
C MET A 281 -17.14 2.80 13.18
N THR A 282 -16.99 1.67 12.48
CA THR A 282 -17.82 1.36 11.30
C THR A 282 -19.30 1.28 11.68
N ALA A 283 -19.63 0.59 12.77
CA ALA A 283 -21.01 0.49 13.26
C ALA A 283 -21.59 1.89 13.59
N LEU A 284 -20.81 2.73 14.27
CA LEU A 284 -21.23 4.10 14.60
C LEU A 284 -21.41 4.97 13.35
N ILE A 285 -20.52 4.87 12.34
CA ILE A 285 -20.66 5.60 11.06
C ILE A 285 -21.95 5.19 10.34
N VAL A 286 -22.27 3.89 10.32
CA VAL A 286 -23.48 3.39 9.65
C VAL A 286 -24.75 3.79 10.39
N THR A 287 -24.73 3.79 11.71
CA THR A 287 -25.93 4.05 12.55
C THR A 287 -26.17 5.52 12.89
N THR A 288 -25.14 6.39 12.80
CA THR A 288 -25.33 7.82 13.12
C THR A 288 -26.27 8.50 12.12
N ASP A 289 -27.25 9.25 12.64
CA ASP A 289 -28.15 10.09 11.84
C ASP A 289 -27.75 11.59 11.91
N ASN A 290 -26.65 11.89 12.60
CA ASN A 290 -26.19 13.25 12.79
C ASN A 290 -24.94 13.53 11.91
N LEU A 291 -25.14 14.35 10.88
CA LEU A 291 -24.06 14.74 9.95
C LEU A 291 -22.87 15.40 10.66
N SER A 292 -23.11 16.16 11.74
CA SER A 292 -22.03 16.84 12.47
C SER A 292 -21.12 15.91 13.26
N GLN A 293 -21.57 14.68 13.57
CA GLN A 293 -20.75 13.65 14.24
C GLN A 293 -19.89 12.84 13.27
N LEU A 294 -20.30 12.77 12.01
CA LEU A 294 -19.66 11.93 10.99
C LEU A 294 -18.15 12.21 10.82
N PRO A 295 -17.69 13.48 10.78
CA PRO A 295 -16.26 13.77 10.69
C PRO A 295 -15.45 13.15 11.84
N TYR A 296 -15.92 13.26 13.07
CA TYR A 296 -15.23 12.73 14.25
C TYR A 296 -15.13 11.20 14.20
N LEU A 297 -16.20 10.54 13.78
CA LEU A 297 -16.22 9.08 13.62
C LEU A 297 -15.27 8.64 12.50
N THR A 298 -15.23 9.39 11.41
CA THR A 298 -14.32 9.11 10.28
C THR A 298 -12.86 9.32 10.65
N TYR A 299 -12.55 10.40 11.37
CA TYR A 299 -11.21 10.61 11.93
C TYR A 299 -10.84 9.45 12.87
N GLY A 300 -11.75 9.02 13.76
CA GLY A 300 -11.54 7.87 14.62
C GLY A 300 -11.26 6.58 13.83
N TYR A 301 -12.03 6.32 12.78
CA TYR A 301 -11.86 5.16 11.92
C TYR A 301 -10.51 5.17 11.20
N GLY A 302 -10.14 6.29 10.57
CA GLY A 302 -8.85 6.45 9.89
C GLY A 302 -7.67 6.27 10.84
N PHE A 303 -7.75 6.86 12.03
CA PHE A 303 -6.74 6.74 13.07
C PHE A 303 -6.50 5.29 13.50
N VAL A 304 -7.59 4.53 13.70
CA VAL A 304 -7.52 3.13 14.14
C VAL A 304 -7.02 2.20 13.04
N CYS A 305 -7.48 2.41 11.79
CA CYS A 305 -7.11 1.55 10.66
C CYS A 305 -5.71 1.80 10.10
N ALA A 306 -5.01 2.83 10.55
CA ALA A 306 -3.76 3.33 10.00
C ALA A 306 -2.63 2.30 9.87
N ALA A 307 -2.55 1.33 10.78
CA ALA A 307 -1.50 0.32 10.80
C ALA A 307 -2.02 -1.09 10.47
N LEU A 308 -3.27 -1.21 10.01
CA LEU A 308 -3.96 -2.49 9.87
C LEU A 308 -3.22 -3.44 8.92
N TYR A 309 -2.72 -2.94 7.80
CA TYR A 309 -2.06 -3.73 6.76
C TYR A 309 -0.84 -4.48 7.31
N ASN A 310 0.14 -3.75 7.80
CA ASN A 310 1.39 -4.35 8.29
C ASN A 310 1.23 -5.00 9.68
N ALA A 311 0.20 -4.64 10.46
CA ALA A 311 -0.13 -5.34 11.70
C ALA A 311 -0.56 -6.79 11.43
N PHE A 312 -1.32 -7.05 10.37
CA PHE A 312 -1.67 -8.42 9.97
C PHE A 312 -0.45 -9.20 9.47
N ILE A 313 0.45 -8.56 8.72
CA ILE A 313 1.71 -9.20 8.30
C ILE A 313 2.52 -9.57 9.55
N ALA A 314 2.73 -8.60 10.46
CA ALA A 314 3.46 -8.81 11.70
C ALA A 314 2.82 -9.90 12.58
N TYR A 315 1.49 -9.95 12.62
CA TYR A 315 0.74 -11.01 13.32
C TYR A 315 1.00 -12.37 12.68
N GLY A 316 0.84 -12.53 11.36
CA GLY A 316 1.05 -13.78 10.68
C GLY A 316 2.47 -14.33 10.86
N VAL A 317 3.49 -13.49 10.62
CA VAL A 317 4.90 -13.89 10.77
C VAL A 317 5.31 -14.14 12.22
N SER A 318 4.57 -13.65 13.22
CA SER A 318 4.85 -13.90 14.64
C SER A 318 4.66 -15.36 15.09
N PHE A 319 4.05 -16.20 14.26
CA PHE A 319 3.81 -17.60 14.56
C PHE A 319 4.89 -18.54 14.04
N VAL A 320 5.83 -18.04 13.26
CA VAL A 320 6.98 -18.82 12.74
C VAL A 320 8.27 -18.27 13.31
N ARG A 321 9.24 -19.16 13.49
CA ARG A 321 10.54 -18.77 14.04
C ARG A 321 11.34 -17.93 13.05
N GLN A 322 11.25 -18.28 11.77
CA GLN A 322 11.86 -17.55 10.66
C GLN A 322 10.89 -17.55 9.49
N ALA A 323 10.35 -16.38 9.18
CA ALA A 323 9.41 -16.24 8.07
C ALA A 323 10.16 -16.23 6.74
N SER A 324 9.70 -17.05 5.81
CA SER A 324 10.21 -17.10 4.44
C SER A 324 9.59 -16.02 3.56
N SER A 325 10.22 -15.76 2.41
CA SER A 325 9.63 -14.88 1.37
C SER A 325 8.25 -15.37 0.93
N LYS A 326 8.02 -16.69 0.91
CA LYS A 326 6.70 -17.26 0.57
C LYS A 326 5.64 -16.95 1.61
N ASN A 327 5.97 -17.02 2.90
CA ASN A 327 5.03 -16.66 3.97
C ASN A 327 4.59 -15.19 3.85
N VAL A 328 5.55 -14.28 3.66
CA VAL A 328 5.29 -12.84 3.47
C VAL A 328 4.47 -12.63 2.20
N SER A 329 4.88 -13.19 1.06
CA SER A 329 4.17 -13.03 -0.21
C SER A 329 2.74 -13.57 -0.15
N TYR A 330 2.49 -14.70 0.52
CA TYR A 330 1.14 -15.24 0.70
C TYR A 330 0.22 -14.24 1.43
N ILE A 331 0.70 -13.66 2.54
CA ILE A 331 -0.07 -12.69 3.31
C ILE A 331 -0.34 -11.44 2.44
N LEU A 332 0.66 -10.98 1.68
CA LEU A 332 0.53 -9.82 0.79
C LEU A 332 -0.39 -10.08 -0.41
N ILE A 333 -0.37 -11.28 -1.01
CA ILE A 333 -1.31 -11.69 -2.05
C ILE A 333 -2.74 -11.61 -1.51
N SER A 334 -2.97 -12.15 -0.32
CA SER A 334 -4.27 -12.10 0.35
C SER A 334 -4.72 -10.66 0.56
N GLY A 335 -3.83 -9.77 1.03
CA GLY A 335 -4.11 -8.35 1.21
C GLY A 335 -4.42 -7.61 -0.09
N SER A 336 -3.70 -7.91 -1.16
CA SER A 336 -3.90 -7.29 -2.47
C SER A 336 -5.18 -7.76 -3.17
N ALA A 337 -5.68 -8.95 -2.84
CA ALA A 337 -6.94 -9.47 -3.36
C ALA A 337 -8.16 -8.73 -2.78
N GLY A 338 -8.08 -8.21 -1.54
CA GLY A 338 -9.17 -7.49 -0.88
C GLY A 338 -9.69 -6.30 -1.69
N PRO A 339 -8.84 -5.32 -2.07
CA PRO A 339 -9.22 -4.17 -2.90
C PRO A 339 -9.81 -4.55 -4.27
N CYS A 340 -9.31 -5.61 -4.89
CA CYS A 340 -9.86 -6.10 -6.17
C CYS A 340 -11.29 -6.63 -5.97
N SER A 341 -11.55 -7.37 -4.90
CA SER A 341 -12.88 -7.93 -4.59
C SER A 341 -13.89 -6.85 -4.19
N ALA A 342 -13.47 -5.80 -3.48
CA ALA A 342 -14.33 -4.68 -3.07
C ALA A 342 -14.99 -3.95 -4.25
N ARG A 343 -14.35 -3.95 -5.42
CA ARG A 343 -14.88 -3.33 -6.64
C ARG A 343 -15.84 -4.23 -7.43
N LEU A 344 -15.63 -5.56 -7.35
CA LEU A 344 -16.50 -6.53 -8.01
C LEU A 344 -17.85 -6.67 -7.31
N SER A 345 -17.94 -6.30 -6.03
CA SER A 345 -19.18 -6.29 -5.25
C SER A 345 -20.04 -5.04 -5.50
N ALA A 346 -19.68 -4.18 -6.45
CA ALA A 346 -20.54 -3.08 -6.86
C ALA A 346 -21.89 -3.63 -7.32
N PRO A 347 -23.02 -3.20 -6.74
CA PRO A 347 -24.30 -3.52 -7.35
C PRO A 347 -24.27 -2.95 -8.76
N CYS A 348 -24.51 -3.82 -9.74
CA CYS A 348 -24.81 -3.41 -11.11
C CYS A 348 -26.03 -2.48 -10.98
N SER A 349 -25.83 -1.18 -10.75
CA SER A 349 -26.92 -0.22 -10.80
C SER A 349 -27.35 -0.18 -12.25
N SER A 350 -28.35 -0.99 -12.56
CA SER A 350 -29.21 -0.80 -13.70
C SER A 350 -29.50 0.69 -13.87
N ARG A 351 -29.08 1.19 -14.98
CA ARG A 351 -29.54 2.32 -15.83
C ARG A 351 -30.46 3.34 -15.19
#